data_9a55ed525455e4776c44cf2be2c0616a
#
_entry.id   9a55ed525455e4776c44cf2be2c0616a
#
_cell.length_a   1.000
_cell.length_b   1.000
_cell.length_c   1.000
_cell.angle_alpha   90.00
_cell.angle_beta   90.00
_cell.angle_gamma   90.00
#
_symmetry.space_group_name_H-M   'P 1'
#
loop_
_entity.id
_entity.type
_entity.pdbx_description
1 polymer ?
#
loop_
_entity_poly.entity_id
_entity_poly.type
_entity_poly.pdbx_seq_one_letter_code
_entity_poly.pdbx_strand_id
1 'polypeptide(L)'
;KETLTDAAFSAIDWGARCDTELGTIAVPDFFAVACMAPFTGDNGGATATGVTADEITIVHYQGPDNDPIINYITSAVKVDETNAQENATIEGFIKYFETYYELYGRKIKYVSYESTGLANDEVTARADAQRIVEEYKPFAVVGGPALTNAFADEMAARETVCISCGGGTAEWFAERDPYLWNLDGSSEQKQVHVVEFIGKQLAGKPASHAGDALKAETRKFAVVYEASGGAESQRLADLMEARMTEAGAKPDLMLAYTLDPGTIQQQASQIVAKMKAAGITTVVMSTDPVAPGDFTREATTQEYEPEWLVAAATLTDTNAFGRGYDQAQWAHAFGVTSLAVRVNPDVVGSKILYKWFTGQDAPAPLGAPVFMPGFSLLFAALQGTGPTLTPQTLGDFIKTIKTTPAMTASYLSYGYQGIWDEADYNGVDDATVFWWDTAATGPDENGREGTGLMKFVDGGKRYLPGEWPTEDKLFVQDGAVAIYDTAPASETPPSYPSPAG
;
A
#
# COMPACT_ATOMS: atom_id res chain seq x y z
N LYS A 1 -2.06 29.91 -0.57
CA LYS A 1 -1.12 31.05 -0.56
C LYS A 1 -0.60 31.35 -1.95
N GLU A 2 -0.27 30.33 -2.74
CA GLU A 2 0.30 30.48 -4.09
C GLU A 2 -0.63 31.18 -5.10
N THR A 3 -1.96 31.10 -4.89
CA THR A 3 -2.98 31.65 -5.79
C THR A 3 -3.58 32.99 -5.33
N LEU A 4 -3.24 33.45 -4.12
CA LEU A 4 -3.79 34.66 -3.53
C LEU A 4 -2.72 35.77 -3.44
N THR A 5 -3.15 37.02 -3.66
CA THR A 5 -2.28 38.16 -3.31
C THR A 5 -2.14 38.25 -1.79
N ASP A 6 -1.03 38.82 -1.29
CA ASP A 6 -0.79 38.99 0.15
C ASP A 6 -1.93 39.76 0.86
N ALA A 7 -2.52 40.74 0.20
CA ALA A 7 -3.66 41.49 0.71
C ALA A 7 -4.93 40.61 0.80
N ALA A 8 -5.19 39.78 -0.20
CA ALA A 8 -6.32 38.86 -0.18
C ALA A 8 -6.14 37.76 0.87
N PHE A 9 -4.92 37.21 0.99
CA PHE A 9 -4.58 36.22 2.01
C PHE A 9 -4.76 36.76 3.42
N SER A 10 -4.28 37.99 3.69
CA SER A 10 -4.39 38.63 5.01
C SER A 10 -5.81 39.06 5.38
N ALA A 11 -6.71 39.18 4.42
CA ALA A 11 -8.11 39.52 4.65
C ALA A 11 -8.99 38.31 5.04
N ILE A 12 -8.48 37.10 4.90
CA ILE A 12 -9.22 35.86 5.24
C ILE A 12 -9.06 35.57 6.73
N ASP A 13 -10.17 35.30 7.40
CA ASP A 13 -10.15 34.68 8.73
C ASP A 13 -9.94 33.16 8.55
N TRP A 14 -8.69 32.73 8.71
CA TRP A 14 -8.31 31.31 8.56
C TRP A 14 -8.73 30.45 9.75
N GLY A 15 -9.07 31.08 10.88
CA GLY A 15 -9.40 30.36 12.12
C GLY A 15 -8.26 29.47 12.64
N ALA A 16 -8.56 28.66 13.64
CA ALA A 16 -7.58 27.75 14.26
C ALA A 16 -7.29 26.48 13.41
N ARG A 17 -8.03 26.25 12.33
CA ARG A 17 -7.87 25.08 11.49
C ARG A 17 -6.68 25.15 10.51
N CYS A 18 -6.10 26.33 10.35
CA CYS A 18 -5.04 26.60 9.40
C CYS A 18 -3.77 27.11 10.06
N ASP A 19 -2.64 26.56 9.68
CA ASP A 19 -1.32 27.14 9.90
C ASP A 19 -0.98 28.05 8.73
N THR A 20 -1.05 29.35 8.95
CA THR A 20 -0.82 30.34 7.86
C THR A 20 0.66 30.52 7.52
N GLU A 21 1.58 30.04 8.37
CA GLU A 21 3.01 30.05 8.12
C GLU A 21 3.38 28.90 7.18
N LEU A 22 2.93 27.70 7.48
CA LEU A 22 3.12 26.51 6.66
C LEU A 22 2.21 26.47 5.43
N GLY A 23 1.03 27.07 5.52
CA GLY A 23 0.01 27.03 4.46
C GLY A 23 -0.81 25.74 4.44
N THR A 24 -0.76 24.95 5.50
CA THR A 24 -1.44 23.66 5.63
C THR A 24 -2.51 23.70 6.72
N ILE A 25 -3.37 22.69 6.79
CA ILE A 25 -4.24 22.51 7.96
C ILE A 25 -3.38 22.33 9.22
N ALA A 26 -3.84 22.87 10.35
CA ALA A 26 -3.10 22.89 11.63
C ALA A 26 -3.28 21.56 12.39
N VAL A 27 -2.65 20.50 11.91
CA VAL A 27 -2.71 19.14 12.46
C VAL A 27 -1.31 18.55 12.60
N PRO A 28 -1.06 17.66 13.58
CA PRO A 28 0.24 17.03 13.78
C PRO A 28 0.48 15.90 12.77
N ASP A 29 0.52 16.26 11.49
CA ASP A 29 0.78 15.37 10.38
C ASP A 29 1.81 16.01 9.44
N PHE A 30 2.87 15.26 9.10
CA PHE A 30 3.88 15.73 8.15
C PHE A 30 3.30 15.95 6.74
N PHE A 31 2.30 15.13 6.35
CA PHE A 31 1.62 15.20 5.06
C PHE A 31 0.33 16.03 5.10
N ALA A 32 0.21 16.94 6.08
CA ALA A 32 -0.95 17.82 6.19
C ALA A 32 -1.22 18.56 4.87
N VAL A 33 -2.45 18.46 4.35
CA VAL A 33 -2.84 19.08 3.09
C VAL A 33 -2.88 20.60 3.19
N ALA A 34 -2.80 21.27 2.03
CA ALA A 34 -2.95 22.72 1.96
C ALA A 34 -4.26 23.18 2.60
N CYS A 35 -4.22 24.25 3.39
CA CYS A 35 -5.43 24.82 3.97
C CYS A 35 -6.20 25.62 2.92
N MET A 36 -7.52 25.40 2.85
CA MET A 36 -8.42 26.14 1.99
C MET A 36 -9.14 27.26 2.76
N ALA A 37 -9.37 28.40 2.09
CA ALA A 37 -10.16 29.49 2.63
C ALA A 37 -11.59 29.01 2.94
N PRO A 38 -12.22 29.47 4.04
CA PRO A 38 -13.59 29.13 4.33
C PRO A 38 -14.49 29.49 3.15
N PHE A 39 -15.28 28.52 2.69
CA PHE A 39 -16.15 28.72 1.55
C PHE A 39 -17.38 29.56 1.93
N THR A 40 -17.66 30.55 1.08
CA THR A 40 -18.88 31.32 1.16
C THR A 40 -19.43 31.47 -0.26
N GLY A 41 -20.56 30.84 -0.55
CA GLY A 41 -21.13 30.91 -1.89
C GLY A 41 -22.09 29.78 -2.19
N ASP A 42 -22.42 29.63 -3.47
CA ASP A 42 -23.25 28.54 -3.99
C ASP A 42 -22.31 27.36 -4.34
N ASN A 43 -22.56 26.20 -3.75
CA ASN A 43 -21.80 24.97 -4.02
C ASN A 43 -22.39 24.13 -5.20
N GLY A 44 -23.38 24.68 -5.90
CA GLY A 44 -24.03 24.02 -7.05
C GLY A 44 -25.08 22.97 -6.66
N GLY A 45 -25.33 22.73 -5.39
CA GLY A 45 -26.36 21.81 -4.92
C GLY A 45 -26.08 20.35 -5.27
N ALA A 46 -27.02 19.69 -5.95
CA ALA A 46 -26.91 18.30 -6.39
C ALA A 46 -26.14 18.20 -7.71
N THR A 47 -24.80 18.21 -7.62
CA THR A 47 -23.89 18.21 -8.77
C THR A 47 -23.60 16.81 -9.33
N ALA A 48 -23.84 15.75 -8.54
CA ALA A 48 -23.67 14.35 -8.92
C ALA A 48 -24.55 13.43 -8.05
N THR A 49 -24.62 12.15 -8.40
CA THR A 49 -25.20 11.12 -7.52
C THR A 49 -24.49 11.15 -6.17
N GLY A 50 -25.24 11.08 -5.07
CA GLY A 50 -24.70 11.11 -3.71
C GLY A 50 -24.21 12.48 -3.23
N VAL A 51 -24.41 13.55 -4.02
CA VAL A 51 -24.05 14.94 -3.65
C VAL A 51 -25.30 15.78 -3.61
N THR A 52 -25.50 16.52 -2.54
CA THR A 52 -26.53 17.54 -2.38
C THR A 52 -25.91 18.89 -1.98
N ALA A 53 -26.71 19.91 -1.74
CA ALA A 53 -26.21 21.17 -1.19
C ALA A 53 -25.60 20.99 0.23
N ASP A 54 -26.07 20.00 0.99
CA ASP A 54 -25.78 19.85 2.40
C ASP A 54 -24.97 18.59 2.74
N GLU A 55 -24.95 17.57 1.84
CA GLU A 55 -24.38 16.26 2.15
C GLU A 55 -23.62 15.65 0.96
N ILE A 56 -22.60 14.85 1.30
CA ILE A 56 -21.92 13.89 0.40
C ILE A 56 -22.06 12.49 1.02
N THR A 57 -22.65 11.55 0.29
CA THR A 57 -22.82 10.16 0.74
C THR A 57 -21.57 9.35 0.38
N ILE A 58 -20.92 8.75 1.39
CA ILE A 58 -19.74 7.87 1.26
C ILE A 58 -20.08 6.52 1.88
N VAL A 59 -19.78 5.43 1.17
CA VAL A 59 -19.89 4.07 1.68
C VAL A 59 -18.52 3.51 1.94
N HIS A 60 -18.32 2.85 3.08
CA HIS A 60 -17.16 2.02 3.36
C HIS A 60 -17.56 0.55 3.21
N TYR A 61 -16.90 -0.15 2.30
CA TYR A 61 -17.10 -1.58 2.09
C TYR A 61 -16.13 -2.36 2.98
N GLN A 62 -16.65 -3.29 3.76
CA GLN A 62 -15.89 -4.18 4.63
C GLN A 62 -16.18 -5.64 4.29
N GLY A 63 -15.13 -6.47 4.27
CA GLY A 63 -15.31 -7.92 4.28
C GLY A 63 -15.96 -8.40 5.59
N PRO A 64 -16.50 -9.63 5.63
CA PRO A 64 -17.03 -10.18 6.88
C PRO A 64 -15.88 -10.46 7.87
N ASP A 65 -16.09 -10.21 9.16
CA ASP A 65 -15.10 -10.43 10.24
C ASP A 65 -14.47 -11.84 10.20
N ASN A 66 -15.17 -12.82 9.66
CA ASN A 66 -14.78 -14.22 9.67
C ASN A 66 -14.58 -14.80 8.25
N ASP A 67 -14.02 -14.05 7.30
CA ASP A 67 -13.63 -14.60 6.00
C ASP A 67 -12.49 -15.62 6.17
N PRO A 68 -12.73 -16.95 5.90
CA PRO A 68 -11.70 -17.96 6.13
C PRO A 68 -10.50 -17.82 5.19
N ILE A 69 -10.69 -17.26 3.99
CA ILE A 69 -9.62 -17.07 3.00
C ILE A 69 -8.72 -15.94 3.46
N ILE A 70 -9.30 -14.80 3.80
CA ILE A 70 -8.53 -13.65 4.32
C ILE A 70 -7.84 -14.03 5.63
N ASN A 71 -8.54 -14.72 6.54
CA ASN A 71 -7.94 -15.19 7.80
C ASN A 71 -6.75 -16.12 7.60
N TYR A 72 -6.77 -16.96 6.56
CA TYR A 72 -5.65 -17.83 6.21
C TYR A 72 -4.47 -17.01 5.67
N ILE A 73 -4.73 -16.11 4.71
CA ILE A 73 -3.70 -15.28 4.08
C ILE A 73 -3.07 -14.31 5.09
N THR A 74 -3.87 -13.72 5.98
CA THR A 74 -3.41 -12.70 6.93
C THR A 74 -3.05 -13.26 8.31
N SER A 75 -2.92 -14.58 8.45
CA SER A 75 -2.80 -15.25 9.75
C SER A 75 -1.73 -14.69 10.69
N ALA A 76 -0.59 -14.22 10.15
CA ALA A 76 0.50 -13.65 10.94
C ALA A 76 0.24 -12.19 11.36
N VAL A 77 -0.52 -11.43 10.56
CA VAL A 77 -0.82 -10.01 10.80
C VAL A 77 -2.24 -9.76 11.31
N LYS A 78 -3.04 -10.81 11.48
CA LYS A 78 -4.40 -10.69 11.96
C LYS A 78 -4.45 -10.06 13.35
N VAL A 79 -5.32 -9.09 13.51
CA VAL A 79 -5.66 -8.43 14.78
C VAL A 79 -7.10 -8.77 15.17
N ASP A 80 -7.38 -8.77 16.48
CA ASP A 80 -8.73 -9.07 17.00
C ASP A 80 -9.58 -7.78 17.05
N GLU A 81 -9.51 -6.95 16.01
CA GLU A 81 -10.37 -5.77 15.81
C GLU A 81 -11.57 -6.18 14.95
N THR A 82 -12.74 -5.67 15.28
CA THR A 82 -13.99 -5.99 14.60
C THR A 82 -14.41 -4.87 13.64
N ASN A 83 -15.24 -5.18 12.65
CA ASN A 83 -15.85 -4.19 11.77
C ASN A 83 -16.55 -3.05 12.55
N ALA A 84 -17.16 -3.37 13.69
CA ALA A 84 -17.77 -2.34 14.56
C ALA A 84 -16.75 -1.38 15.16
N GLN A 85 -15.56 -1.87 15.55
CA GLN A 85 -14.48 -1.02 16.09
C GLN A 85 -13.84 -0.18 14.97
N GLU A 86 -13.63 -0.76 13.79
CA GLU A 86 -13.15 -0.03 12.62
C GLU A 86 -14.11 1.09 12.23
N ASN A 87 -15.42 0.82 12.17
CA ASN A 87 -16.44 1.82 11.86
C ASN A 87 -16.46 2.96 12.87
N ALA A 88 -16.37 2.66 14.17
CA ALA A 88 -16.31 3.69 15.21
C ALA A 88 -15.05 4.57 15.08
N THR A 89 -13.92 3.97 14.64
CA THR A 89 -12.67 4.70 14.35
C THR A 89 -12.84 5.60 13.13
N ILE A 90 -13.42 5.10 12.06
CA ILE A 90 -13.68 5.86 10.82
C ILE A 90 -14.62 7.05 11.11
N GLU A 91 -15.69 6.85 11.88
CA GLU A 91 -16.59 7.94 12.28
C GLU A 91 -15.87 9.04 13.07
N GLY A 92 -14.89 8.66 13.90
CA GLY A 92 -14.03 9.63 14.58
C GLY A 92 -13.16 10.43 13.59
N PHE A 93 -12.58 9.76 12.61
CA PHE A 93 -11.81 10.42 11.54
C PHE A 93 -12.68 11.26 10.60
N ILE A 94 -13.91 10.87 10.32
CA ILE A 94 -14.82 11.71 9.53
C ILE A 94 -15.06 13.06 10.24
N LYS A 95 -15.24 13.07 11.56
CA LYS A 95 -15.35 14.32 12.34
C LYS A 95 -14.08 15.15 12.28
N TYR A 96 -12.91 14.50 12.29
CA TYR A 96 -11.62 15.15 12.05
C TYR A 96 -11.58 15.81 10.66
N PHE A 97 -11.93 15.09 9.61
CA PHE A 97 -11.96 15.62 8.25
C PHE A 97 -12.96 16.79 8.13
N GLU A 98 -14.17 16.65 8.65
CA GLU A 98 -15.18 17.73 8.65
C GLU A 98 -14.75 18.97 9.43
N THR A 99 -13.81 18.84 10.37
CA THR A 99 -13.30 19.95 11.18
C THR A 99 -12.20 20.71 10.45
N TYR A 100 -11.29 20.01 9.79
CA TYR A 100 -10.08 20.61 9.23
C TYR A 100 -10.14 20.83 7.72
N TYR A 101 -10.88 20.00 6.99
CA TYR A 101 -10.98 20.07 5.53
C TYR A 101 -12.16 20.97 5.09
N GLU A 102 -12.00 21.64 3.96
CA GLU A 102 -13.08 22.43 3.38
C GLU A 102 -13.96 21.53 2.51
N LEU A 103 -15.21 21.35 2.90
CA LEU A 103 -16.21 20.54 2.18
C LEU A 103 -17.29 21.37 1.52
N TYR A 104 -17.06 22.68 1.39
CA TYR A 104 -17.92 23.61 0.67
C TYR A 104 -19.37 23.64 1.17
N GLY A 105 -19.51 23.63 2.51
CA GLY A 105 -20.82 23.68 3.17
C GLY A 105 -21.52 22.32 3.30
N ARG A 106 -20.90 21.23 2.84
CA ARG A 106 -21.46 19.88 2.93
C ARG A 106 -20.94 19.12 4.15
N LYS A 107 -21.73 18.15 4.62
CA LYS A 107 -21.38 17.17 5.63
C LYS A 107 -21.28 15.79 5.02
N ILE A 108 -20.64 14.88 5.72
CA ILE A 108 -20.52 13.49 5.26
C ILE A 108 -21.66 12.65 5.80
N LYS A 109 -22.40 12.03 4.90
CA LYS A 109 -23.29 10.92 5.22
C LYS A 109 -22.51 9.62 5.05
N TYR A 110 -21.96 9.12 6.16
CA TYR A 110 -21.20 7.87 6.18
C TYR A 110 -22.13 6.67 6.30
N VAL A 111 -21.84 5.63 5.53
CA VAL A 111 -22.51 4.33 5.57
C VAL A 111 -21.46 3.23 5.60
N SER A 112 -21.53 2.35 6.58
CA SER A 112 -20.77 1.11 6.60
C SER A 112 -21.58 0.02 5.91
N TYR A 113 -20.94 -0.73 5.01
CA TYR A 113 -21.55 -1.87 4.33
C TYR A 113 -20.67 -3.10 4.52
N GLU A 114 -21.21 -4.11 5.19
CA GLU A 114 -20.56 -5.42 5.32
C GLU A 114 -20.91 -6.30 4.12
N SER A 115 -19.90 -6.89 3.50
CA SER A 115 -20.03 -7.82 2.38
C SER A 115 -20.95 -8.99 2.72
N THR A 116 -21.77 -9.40 1.74
CA THR A 116 -22.62 -10.57 1.88
C THR A 116 -21.95 -11.87 1.40
N GLY A 117 -20.73 -11.78 0.83
CA GLY A 117 -19.92 -12.92 0.36
C GLY A 117 -18.47 -12.84 0.81
N LEU A 118 -17.70 -13.85 0.42
CA LEU A 118 -16.26 -13.93 0.69
C LEU A 118 -15.47 -13.07 -0.28
N ALA A 119 -14.21 -12.79 0.07
CA ALA A 119 -13.32 -11.90 -0.66
C ALA A 119 -13.05 -12.28 -2.13
N ASN A 120 -13.26 -13.55 -2.50
CA ASN A 120 -13.08 -14.07 -3.86
C ASN A 120 -14.41 -14.38 -4.60
N ASP A 121 -15.57 -14.08 -4.01
CA ASP A 121 -16.88 -14.36 -4.61
C ASP A 121 -17.29 -13.24 -5.59
N GLU A 122 -17.00 -13.42 -6.87
CA GLU A 122 -17.31 -12.45 -7.92
C GLU A 122 -18.81 -12.17 -8.06
N VAL A 123 -19.66 -13.21 -7.89
CA VAL A 123 -21.12 -13.06 -8.07
C VAL A 123 -21.69 -12.19 -6.97
N THR A 124 -21.31 -12.47 -5.72
CA THR A 124 -21.73 -11.68 -4.57
C THR A 124 -21.13 -10.28 -4.61
N ALA A 125 -19.86 -10.13 -5.01
CA ALA A 125 -19.20 -8.84 -5.17
C ALA A 125 -19.96 -7.92 -6.11
N ARG A 126 -20.40 -8.41 -7.27
CA ARG A 126 -21.25 -7.66 -8.21
C ARG A 126 -22.62 -7.32 -7.62
N ALA A 127 -23.24 -8.27 -6.93
CA ALA A 127 -24.56 -8.05 -6.32
C ALA A 127 -24.49 -7.01 -5.18
N ASP A 128 -23.42 -7.02 -4.38
CA ASP A 128 -23.18 -6.02 -3.33
C ASP A 128 -22.95 -4.64 -3.92
N ALA A 129 -22.18 -4.52 -5.01
CA ALA A 129 -21.98 -3.26 -5.72
C ALA A 129 -23.32 -2.68 -6.24
N GLN A 130 -24.16 -3.53 -6.86
CA GLN A 130 -25.49 -3.13 -7.31
C GLN A 130 -26.36 -2.62 -6.17
N ARG A 131 -26.41 -3.38 -5.08
CA ARG A 131 -27.19 -3.02 -3.89
C ARG A 131 -26.73 -1.70 -3.29
N ILE A 132 -25.42 -1.51 -3.13
CA ILE A 132 -24.86 -0.26 -2.61
C ILE A 132 -25.32 0.93 -3.45
N VAL A 133 -25.20 0.85 -4.78
CA VAL A 133 -25.59 1.96 -5.66
C VAL A 133 -27.10 2.19 -5.67
N GLU A 134 -27.93 1.15 -5.66
CA GLU A 134 -29.38 1.27 -5.68
C GLU A 134 -29.95 1.80 -4.37
N GLU A 135 -29.43 1.31 -3.24
CA GLU A 135 -29.97 1.61 -1.89
C GLU A 135 -29.41 2.91 -1.32
N TYR A 136 -28.09 3.11 -1.39
CA TYR A 136 -27.42 4.25 -0.75
C TYR A 136 -27.10 5.39 -1.71
N LYS A 137 -27.02 5.13 -3.02
CA LYS A 137 -26.67 6.12 -4.05
C LYS A 137 -25.43 6.94 -3.67
N PRO A 138 -24.29 6.30 -3.36
CA PRO A 138 -23.11 7.01 -2.89
C PRO A 138 -22.47 7.85 -3.99
N PHE A 139 -21.78 8.92 -3.58
CA PHE A 139 -20.81 9.60 -4.44
C PHE A 139 -19.52 8.79 -4.57
N ALA A 140 -19.05 8.26 -3.45
CA ALA A 140 -17.83 7.45 -3.42
C ALA A 140 -17.97 6.23 -2.50
N VAL A 141 -17.24 5.16 -2.86
CA VAL A 141 -17.01 3.98 -2.03
C VAL A 141 -15.53 3.90 -1.70
N VAL A 142 -15.19 3.51 -0.49
CA VAL A 142 -13.82 3.22 -0.06
C VAL A 142 -13.75 1.75 0.34
N GLY A 143 -12.76 1.01 -0.21
CA GLY A 143 -12.60 -0.42 0.01
C GLY A 143 -13.44 -1.28 -0.93
N GLY A 144 -13.05 -2.55 -1.03
CA GLY A 144 -13.68 -3.56 -1.87
C GLY A 144 -13.18 -4.96 -1.49
N PRO A 145 -13.72 -6.03 -2.12
CA PRO A 145 -13.25 -7.39 -1.88
C PRO A 145 -11.79 -7.54 -2.35
N ALA A 146 -10.95 -8.17 -1.51
CA ALA A 146 -9.51 -8.19 -1.71
C ALA A 146 -9.03 -9.09 -2.87
N LEU A 147 -9.85 -10.04 -3.33
CA LEU A 147 -9.42 -11.11 -4.25
C LEU A 147 -10.21 -11.16 -5.55
N THR A 148 -10.99 -10.11 -5.86
CA THR A 148 -11.71 -10.01 -7.13
C THR A 148 -11.92 -8.55 -7.53
N ASN A 149 -11.86 -8.26 -8.83
CA ASN A 149 -12.16 -6.94 -9.41
C ASN A 149 -13.65 -6.76 -9.77
N ALA A 150 -14.48 -7.79 -9.59
CA ALA A 150 -15.88 -7.78 -10.01
C ALA A 150 -16.69 -6.64 -9.38
N PHE A 151 -16.38 -6.28 -8.14
CA PHE A 151 -16.98 -5.14 -7.43
C PHE A 151 -16.57 -3.80 -8.06
N ALA A 152 -15.26 -3.61 -8.29
CA ALA A 152 -14.74 -2.39 -8.89
C ALA A 152 -15.25 -2.17 -10.32
N ASP A 153 -15.30 -3.24 -11.13
CA ASP A 153 -15.88 -3.21 -12.46
C ASP A 153 -17.33 -2.72 -12.44
N GLU A 154 -18.13 -3.24 -11.50
CA GLU A 154 -19.54 -2.87 -11.37
C GLU A 154 -19.73 -1.45 -10.86
N MET A 155 -18.86 -0.98 -9.93
CA MET A 155 -18.87 0.40 -9.45
C MET A 155 -18.58 1.38 -10.60
N ALA A 156 -17.55 1.13 -11.40
CA ALA A 156 -17.21 1.96 -12.55
C ALA A 156 -18.33 1.94 -13.61
N ALA A 157 -18.93 0.77 -13.91
CA ALA A 157 -20.04 0.65 -14.84
C ALA A 157 -21.30 1.41 -14.37
N ARG A 158 -21.40 1.70 -13.08
CA ARG A 158 -22.49 2.49 -12.46
C ARG A 158 -22.07 3.92 -12.12
N GLU A 159 -20.98 4.39 -12.71
CA GLU A 159 -20.51 5.78 -12.59
C GLU A 159 -20.28 6.21 -11.12
N THR A 160 -19.82 5.28 -10.26
CA THR A 160 -19.57 5.51 -8.84
C THR A 160 -18.09 5.50 -8.56
N VAL A 161 -17.56 6.55 -7.93
CA VAL A 161 -16.14 6.63 -7.54
C VAL A 161 -15.81 5.52 -6.53
N CYS A 162 -14.69 4.84 -6.74
CA CYS A 162 -14.23 3.76 -5.86
C CYS A 162 -12.73 3.87 -5.60
N ILE A 163 -12.37 3.98 -4.33
CA ILE A 163 -10.98 4.11 -3.90
C ILE A 163 -10.54 2.82 -3.21
N SER A 164 -9.44 2.23 -3.67
CA SER A 164 -8.92 0.95 -3.16
C SER A 164 -9.90 -0.21 -3.27
N CYS A 165 -10.68 -0.25 -4.34
CA CYS A 165 -11.71 -1.27 -4.55
C CYS A 165 -11.24 -2.48 -5.37
N GLY A 166 -10.06 -2.40 -5.97
CA GLY A 166 -9.48 -3.43 -6.80
C GLY A 166 -8.15 -2.96 -7.39
N GLY A 167 -7.50 -3.81 -8.18
CA GLY A 167 -6.23 -3.51 -8.80
C GLY A 167 -6.12 -4.13 -10.19
N GLY A 168 -5.40 -3.49 -11.09
CA GLY A 168 -5.25 -3.95 -12.47
C GLY A 168 -4.11 -3.25 -13.20
N THR A 169 -4.10 -3.42 -14.51
CA THR A 169 -3.18 -2.73 -15.41
C THR A 169 -3.52 -1.25 -15.55
N ALA A 170 -2.59 -0.44 -16.04
CA ALA A 170 -2.86 0.96 -16.37
C ALA A 170 -4.03 1.09 -17.36
N GLU A 171 -4.10 0.20 -18.37
CA GLU A 171 -5.21 0.15 -19.32
C GLU A 171 -6.56 -0.15 -18.63
N TRP A 172 -6.60 -1.12 -17.70
CA TRP A 172 -7.79 -1.45 -16.94
C TRP A 172 -8.33 -0.27 -16.14
N PHE A 173 -7.45 0.52 -15.52
CA PHE A 173 -7.84 1.75 -14.84
C PHE A 173 -8.27 2.85 -15.82
N ALA A 174 -7.53 3.04 -16.93
CA ALA A 174 -7.84 4.06 -17.94
C ALA A 174 -9.23 3.86 -18.58
N GLU A 175 -9.64 2.61 -18.80
CA GLU A 175 -10.99 2.28 -19.27
C GLU A 175 -12.10 2.64 -18.27
N ARG A 176 -11.74 2.82 -17.00
CA ARG A 176 -12.66 3.12 -15.88
C ARG A 176 -12.47 4.52 -15.29
N ASP A 177 -11.65 5.33 -15.95
CA ASP A 177 -11.48 6.75 -15.59
C ASP A 177 -12.82 7.49 -15.73
N PRO A 178 -13.24 8.31 -14.75
CA PRO A 178 -12.55 8.77 -13.55
C PRO A 178 -12.95 8.04 -12.26
N TYR A 179 -13.45 6.81 -12.34
CA TYR A 179 -14.13 6.17 -11.21
C TYR A 179 -13.23 5.36 -10.29
N LEU A 180 -12.12 4.79 -10.79
CA LEU A 180 -11.27 3.89 -9.99
C LEU A 180 -9.91 4.50 -9.68
N TRP A 181 -9.54 4.44 -8.39
CA TRP A 181 -8.26 4.93 -7.86
C TRP A 181 -7.70 3.95 -6.85
N ASN A 182 -6.40 3.73 -6.85
CA ASN A 182 -5.70 2.85 -5.92
C ASN A 182 -4.59 3.60 -5.18
N LEU A 183 -4.23 3.12 -3.99
CA LEU A 183 -3.16 3.70 -3.16
C LEU A 183 -1.83 3.01 -3.36
N ASP A 184 -1.84 1.71 -3.63
CA ASP A 184 -0.62 0.92 -3.83
C ASP A 184 -0.16 0.96 -5.29
N GLY A 185 1.12 0.72 -5.55
CA GLY A 185 1.63 0.55 -6.90
C GLY A 185 1.06 -0.69 -7.58
N SER A 186 0.83 -0.64 -8.89
CA SER A 186 0.41 -1.81 -9.66
C SER A 186 1.49 -2.91 -9.65
N SER A 187 1.09 -4.14 -9.95
CA SER A 187 2.07 -5.25 -10.09
C SER A 187 3.12 -4.96 -11.15
N GLU A 188 2.76 -4.26 -12.22
CA GLU A 188 3.69 -3.88 -13.28
C GLU A 188 4.69 -2.82 -12.83
N GLN A 189 4.25 -1.82 -12.06
CA GLN A 189 5.11 -0.79 -11.47
C GLN A 189 6.09 -1.41 -10.47
N LYS A 190 5.61 -2.28 -9.59
CA LYS A 190 6.45 -3.03 -8.65
C LYS A 190 7.52 -3.86 -9.37
N GLN A 191 7.17 -4.52 -10.48
CA GLN A 191 8.14 -5.25 -11.29
C GLN A 191 9.24 -4.37 -11.88
N VAL A 192 8.93 -3.13 -12.28
CA VAL A 192 9.95 -2.18 -12.78
C VAL A 192 11.02 -1.96 -11.73
N HIS A 193 10.64 -1.68 -10.48
CA HIS A 193 11.59 -1.50 -9.39
C HIS A 193 12.43 -2.74 -9.11
N VAL A 194 11.79 -3.90 -9.03
CA VAL A 194 12.46 -5.18 -8.76
C VAL A 194 13.47 -5.51 -9.85
N VAL A 195 13.08 -5.35 -11.11
CA VAL A 195 13.96 -5.68 -12.25
C VAL A 195 15.11 -4.69 -12.37
N GLU A 196 14.88 -3.40 -12.12
CA GLU A 196 15.95 -2.41 -12.12
C GLU A 196 16.97 -2.67 -10.99
N PHE A 197 16.50 -3.02 -9.80
CA PHE A 197 17.34 -3.47 -8.70
C PHE A 197 18.17 -4.70 -9.09
N ILE A 198 17.53 -5.74 -9.63
CA ILE A 198 18.23 -6.97 -10.07
C ILE A 198 19.29 -6.64 -11.11
N GLY A 199 18.93 -5.88 -12.14
CA GLY A 199 19.84 -5.55 -13.25
C GLY A 199 21.05 -4.73 -12.81
N LYS A 200 20.84 -3.73 -11.95
CA LYS A 200 21.92 -2.84 -11.49
C LYS A 200 22.77 -3.43 -10.37
N GLN A 201 22.18 -4.21 -9.47
CA GLN A 201 22.91 -4.65 -8.27
C GLN A 201 23.30 -6.13 -8.28
N LEU A 202 22.57 -7.00 -8.97
CA LEU A 202 22.74 -8.46 -8.83
C LEU A 202 23.21 -9.17 -10.11
N ALA A 203 22.73 -8.76 -11.28
CA ALA A 203 22.99 -9.44 -12.54
C ALA A 203 24.48 -9.59 -12.82
N GLY A 204 24.90 -10.82 -13.18
CA GLY A 204 26.29 -11.14 -13.52
C GLY A 204 27.29 -11.14 -12.35
N LYS A 205 26.82 -10.90 -11.12
CA LYS A 205 27.66 -10.92 -9.89
C LYS A 205 27.49 -12.25 -9.12
N PRO A 206 28.44 -12.62 -8.24
CA PRO A 206 28.28 -13.79 -7.38
C PRO A 206 27.08 -13.68 -6.45
N ALA A 207 26.46 -14.81 -6.10
CA ALA A 207 25.37 -14.90 -5.14
C ALA A 207 25.86 -14.76 -3.68
N SER A 208 26.51 -13.65 -3.38
CA SER A 208 27.31 -13.41 -2.17
C SER A 208 26.52 -13.55 -0.86
N HIS A 209 25.21 -13.53 -0.92
CA HIS A 209 24.32 -13.64 0.24
C HIS A 209 23.68 -15.03 0.38
N ALA A 210 23.95 -15.97 -0.54
CA ALA A 210 23.54 -17.38 -0.43
C ALA A 210 24.42 -18.13 0.59
N GLY A 211 24.00 -19.37 0.92
CA GLY A 211 24.80 -20.26 1.76
C GLY A 211 26.16 -20.62 1.16
N ASP A 212 27.04 -21.19 1.97
CA ASP A 212 28.45 -21.42 1.65
C ASP A 212 28.67 -22.19 0.33
N ALA A 213 27.77 -23.09 -0.03
CA ALA A 213 27.87 -23.88 -1.25
C ALA A 213 27.59 -23.08 -2.54
N LEU A 214 26.88 -21.94 -2.44
CA LEU A 214 26.39 -21.17 -3.60
C LEU A 214 27.00 -19.76 -3.69
N LYS A 215 27.47 -19.18 -2.56
CA LYS A 215 27.86 -17.76 -2.49
C LYS A 215 28.96 -17.31 -3.44
N ALA A 216 29.78 -18.25 -3.97
CA ALA A 216 30.84 -17.95 -4.94
C ALA A 216 30.38 -18.12 -6.39
N GLU A 217 29.22 -18.73 -6.62
CA GLU A 217 28.67 -18.95 -7.94
C GLU A 217 28.07 -17.66 -8.52
N THR A 218 28.20 -17.47 -9.83
CA THR A 218 27.47 -16.38 -10.51
C THR A 218 25.98 -16.63 -10.39
N ARG A 219 25.22 -15.58 -10.08
CA ARG A 219 23.77 -15.69 -9.90
C ARG A 219 23.07 -16.32 -11.09
N LYS A 220 22.29 -17.36 -10.78
CA LYS A 220 21.31 -17.99 -11.65
C LYS A 220 19.93 -17.78 -11.02
N PHE A 221 19.02 -17.22 -11.77
CA PHE A 221 17.72 -16.82 -11.26
C PHE A 221 16.63 -17.84 -11.53
N ALA A 222 15.76 -18.07 -10.56
CA ALA A 222 14.43 -18.62 -10.77
C ALA A 222 13.38 -17.60 -10.30
N VAL A 223 12.24 -17.54 -10.98
CA VAL A 223 11.06 -16.80 -10.52
C VAL A 223 10.04 -17.83 -10.07
N VAL A 224 9.59 -17.69 -8.80
CA VAL A 224 8.46 -18.45 -8.24
C VAL A 224 7.29 -17.49 -8.15
N TYR A 225 6.15 -17.85 -8.76
CA TYR A 225 4.98 -16.98 -8.81
C TYR A 225 3.67 -17.71 -8.53
N GLU A 226 2.73 -16.98 -7.93
CA GLU A 226 1.39 -17.46 -7.63
C GLU A 226 0.53 -17.42 -8.91
N ALA A 227 -0.13 -18.54 -9.26
CA ALA A 227 -0.81 -18.73 -10.54
C ALA A 227 -2.35 -18.79 -10.45
N SER A 228 -2.96 -18.61 -9.26
CA SER A 228 -4.42 -18.69 -9.09
C SER A 228 -5.19 -17.61 -9.86
N GLY A 229 -4.55 -16.48 -10.18
CA GLY A 229 -5.11 -15.43 -11.03
C GLY A 229 -5.21 -15.80 -12.52
N GLY A 230 -4.85 -17.03 -12.90
CA GLY A 230 -5.04 -17.55 -14.26
C GLY A 230 -4.22 -16.81 -15.33
N ALA A 231 -4.91 -16.30 -16.34
CA ALA A 231 -4.25 -15.61 -17.47
C ALA A 231 -3.49 -14.36 -17.07
N GLU A 232 -3.96 -13.63 -16.06
CA GLU A 232 -3.30 -12.42 -15.57
C GLU A 232 -2.00 -12.75 -14.82
N SER A 233 -2.01 -13.76 -13.94
CA SER A 233 -0.77 -14.23 -13.30
C SER A 233 0.26 -14.69 -14.32
N GLN A 234 -0.17 -15.40 -15.37
CA GLN A 234 0.72 -15.81 -16.44
C GLN A 234 1.27 -14.61 -17.23
N ARG A 235 0.44 -13.63 -17.57
CA ARG A 235 0.87 -12.40 -18.25
C ARG A 235 1.91 -11.64 -17.44
N LEU A 236 1.70 -11.49 -16.14
CA LEU A 236 2.66 -10.84 -15.23
C LEU A 236 3.97 -11.64 -15.12
N ALA A 237 3.92 -12.97 -15.12
CA ALA A 237 5.10 -13.81 -15.12
C ALA A 237 5.91 -13.68 -16.44
N ASP A 238 5.22 -13.68 -17.58
CA ASP A 238 5.85 -13.49 -18.88
C ASP A 238 6.50 -12.10 -19.00
N LEU A 239 5.85 -11.07 -18.45
CA LEU A 239 6.37 -9.70 -18.38
C LEU A 239 7.62 -9.61 -17.49
N MET A 240 7.61 -10.28 -16.33
CA MET A 240 8.77 -10.37 -15.43
C MET A 240 9.95 -11.04 -16.14
N GLU A 241 9.73 -12.19 -16.83
CA GLU A 241 10.78 -12.87 -17.59
C GLU A 241 11.38 -11.97 -18.67
N ALA A 242 10.53 -11.28 -19.44
CA ALA A 242 10.96 -10.38 -20.48
C ALA A 242 11.82 -9.24 -19.94
N ARG A 243 11.34 -8.54 -18.91
CA ARG A 243 12.04 -7.42 -18.26
C ARG A 243 13.36 -7.85 -17.61
N MET A 244 13.39 -8.98 -16.91
CA MET A 244 14.63 -9.54 -16.34
C MET A 244 15.64 -9.92 -17.44
N THR A 245 15.16 -10.43 -18.57
CA THR A 245 16.02 -10.75 -19.73
C THR A 245 16.67 -9.50 -20.31
N GLU A 246 15.90 -8.42 -20.47
CA GLU A 246 16.40 -7.11 -20.93
C GLU A 246 17.41 -6.51 -19.94
N ALA A 247 17.20 -6.70 -18.64
CA ALA A 247 18.10 -6.27 -17.58
C ALA A 247 19.37 -7.15 -17.43
N GLY A 248 19.55 -8.17 -18.26
CA GLY A 248 20.71 -9.08 -18.23
C GLY A 248 20.66 -10.13 -17.12
N ALA A 249 19.48 -10.41 -16.57
CA ALA A 249 19.22 -11.37 -15.50
C ALA A 249 18.16 -12.42 -15.91
N LYS A 250 18.23 -12.91 -17.14
CA LYS A 250 17.24 -13.88 -17.63
C LYS A 250 17.05 -15.03 -16.64
N PRO A 251 15.82 -15.35 -16.21
CA PRO A 251 15.56 -16.49 -15.36
C PRO A 251 15.85 -17.80 -16.08
N ASP A 252 16.52 -18.74 -15.40
CA ASP A 252 16.70 -20.11 -15.88
C ASP A 252 15.42 -20.93 -15.70
N LEU A 253 14.57 -20.56 -14.73
CA LEU A 253 13.31 -21.22 -14.42
C LEU A 253 12.21 -20.21 -14.09
N MET A 254 11.03 -20.44 -14.68
CA MET A 254 9.76 -19.82 -14.29
C MET A 254 8.89 -20.90 -13.65
N LEU A 255 8.53 -20.76 -12.38
CA LEU A 255 7.92 -21.82 -11.56
C LEU A 255 6.60 -21.33 -10.95
N ALA A 256 5.51 -21.81 -11.52
CA ALA A 256 4.16 -21.52 -11.03
C ALA A 256 3.80 -22.44 -9.85
N TYR A 257 3.07 -21.90 -8.88
CA TYR A 257 2.36 -22.66 -7.86
C TYR A 257 0.95 -22.08 -7.64
N THR A 258 0.12 -22.81 -6.94
CA THR A 258 -1.20 -22.33 -6.50
C THR A 258 -1.30 -22.38 -4.98
N LEU A 259 -1.87 -21.35 -4.38
CA LEU A 259 -2.09 -21.30 -2.93
C LEU A 259 -3.27 -22.21 -2.55
N ASP A 260 -2.94 -23.47 -2.31
CA ASP A 260 -3.88 -24.49 -1.84
C ASP A 260 -3.30 -25.20 -0.61
N PRO A 261 -3.89 -25.01 0.59
CA PRO A 261 -3.41 -25.64 1.83
C PRO A 261 -3.23 -27.15 1.77
N GLY A 262 -3.99 -27.82 0.88
CA GLY A 262 -3.90 -29.28 0.71
C GLY A 262 -2.72 -29.75 -0.12
N THR A 263 -2.14 -28.89 -0.94
CA THR A 263 -1.11 -29.26 -1.93
C THR A 263 0.17 -28.43 -1.86
N ILE A 264 0.16 -27.28 -1.18
CA ILE A 264 1.29 -26.35 -1.18
C ILE A 264 2.63 -26.97 -0.73
N GLN A 265 2.60 -27.83 0.29
CA GLN A 265 3.81 -28.53 0.76
C GLN A 265 4.41 -29.43 -0.33
N GLN A 266 3.55 -30.17 -1.06
CA GLN A 266 4.01 -31.03 -2.17
C GLN A 266 4.56 -30.21 -3.35
N GLN A 267 3.90 -29.09 -3.67
CA GLN A 267 4.36 -28.17 -4.70
C GLN A 267 5.72 -27.58 -4.31
N ALA A 268 5.89 -27.12 -3.06
CA ALA A 268 7.15 -26.60 -2.54
C ALA A 268 8.29 -27.63 -2.67
N SER A 269 8.05 -28.87 -2.28
CA SER A 269 9.06 -29.94 -2.39
C SER A 269 9.54 -30.15 -3.84
N GLN A 270 8.62 -30.16 -4.80
CA GLN A 270 8.96 -30.33 -6.23
C GLN A 270 9.65 -29.09 -6.79
N ILE A 271 9.22 -27.88 -6.43
CA ILE A 271 9.80 -26.63 -6.90
C ILE A 271 11.22 -26.47 -6.37
N VAL A 272 11.43 -26.69 -5.08
CA VAL A 272 12.77 -26.61 -4.46
C VAL A 272 13.72 -27.64 -5.07
N ALA A 273 13.27 -28.89 -5.30
CA ALA A 273 14.07 -29.91 -5.96
C ALA A 273 14.50 -29.50 -7.38
N LYS A 274 13.59 -28.89 -8.14
CA LYS A 274 13.91 -28.37 -9.49
C LYS A 274 14.93 -27.25 -9.44
N MET A 275 14.77 -26.28 -8.53
CA MET A 275 15.70 -25.18 -8.35
C MET A 275 17.11 -25.67 -7.97
N LYS A 276 17.18 -26.56 -7.00
CA LYS A 276 18.46 -27.18 -6.57
C LYS A 276 19.12 -27.93 -7.71
N ALA A 277 18.39 -28.78 -8.44
CA ALA A 277 18.92 -29.54 -9.58
C ALA A 277 19.43 -28.67 -10.74
N ALA A 278 18.80 -27.51 -10.96
CA ALA A 278 19.23 -26.53 -11.95
C ALA A 278 20.40 -25.63 -11.47
N GLY A 279 20.80 -25.75 -10.22
CA GLY A 279 21.84 -24.91 -9.63
C GLY A 279 21.44 -23.44 -9.52
N ILE A 280 20.16 -23.18 -9.24
CA ILE A 280 19.67 -21.82 -8.99
C ILE A 280 20.31 -21.29 -7.69
N THR A 281 20.74 -20.04 -7.71
CA THR A 281 21.37 -19.39 -6.59
C THR A 281 20.51 -18.30 -5.97
N THR A 282 19.58 -17.73 -6.76
CA THR A 282 18.75 -16.60 -6.35
C THR A 282 17.30 -16.84 -6.79
N VAL A 283 16.38 -16.87 -5.83
CA VAL A 283 14.95 -17.13 -6.04
C VAL A 283 14.19 -15.83 -5.91
N VAL A 284 13.62 -15.35 -7.00
CA VAL A 284 12.75 -14.19 -7.03
C VAL A 284 11.33 -14.63 -6.66
N MET A 285 10.83 -14.13 -5.53
CA MET A 285 9.54 -14.52 -4.97
C MET A 285 8.47 -13.48 -5.29
N SER A 286 7.64 -13.77 -6.29
CA SER A 286 6.38 -13.07 -6.58
C SER A 286 5.22 -13.89 -6.02
N THR A 287 5.19 -14.03 -4.70
CA THR A 287 4.38 -15.01 -3.96
C THR A 287 3.37 -14.32 -3.05
N ASP A 288 2.33 -15.07 -2.65
CA ASP A 288 1.56 -14.75 -1.45
C ASP A 288 2.44 -14.87 -0.18
N PRO A 289 1.98 -14.36 0.99
CA PRO A 289 2.80 -14.36 2.21
C PRO A 289 2.85 -15.72 2.94
N VAL A 290 2.08 -16.72 2.52
CA VAL A 290 2.03 -18.03 3.20
C VAL A 290 3.03 -19.01 2.60
N ALA A 291 3.09 -19.09 1.27
CA ALA A 291 3.91 -20.04 0.53
C ALA A 291 5.42 -19.99 0.85
N PRO A 292 6.06 -18.83 1.11
CA PRO A 292 7.46 -18.79 1.51
C PRO A 292 7.79 -19.63 2.74
N GLY A 293 6.84 -19.81 3.66
CA GLY A 293 7.01 -20.71 4.81
C GLY A 293 7.21 -22.18 4.40
N ASP A 294 6.52 -22.65 3.37
CA ASP A 294 6.68 -24.00 2.85
C ASP A 294 7.94 -24.13 2.00
N PHE A 295 8.25 -23.16 1.15
CA PHE A 295 9.47 -23.16 0.34
C PHE A 295 10.74 -23.15 1.20
N THR A 296 10.80 -22.31 2.23
CA THR A 296 11.96 -22.20 3.09
C THR A 296 12.17 -23.47 3.94
N ARG A 297 11.11 -24.04 4.53
CA ARG A 297 11.21 -25.33 5.26
C ARG A 297 11.69 -26.46 4.36
N GLU A 298 11.19 -26.52 3.13
CA GLU A 298 11.59 -27.55 2.19
C GLU A 298 13.03 -27.37 1.72
N ALA A 299 13.49 -26.11 1.53
CA ALA A 299 14.89 -25.83 1.20
C ALA A 299 15.85 -26.29 2.29
N THR A 300 15.51 -26.08 3.56
CA THR A 300 16.27 -26.64 4.70
C THR A 300 16.29 -28.17 4.67
N THR A 301 15.13 -28.80 4.44
CA THR A 301 15.04 -30.27 4.35
C THR A 301 15.92 -30.84 3.24
N GLN A 302 16.05 -30.11 2.13
CA GLN A 302 16.86 -30.53 0.99
C GLN A 302 18.32 -30.03 1.05
N GLU A 303 18.75 -29.40 2.15
CA GLU A 303 20.12 -28.82 2.28
C GLU A 303 20.45 -27.90 1.08
N TYR A 304 19.58 -26.91 0.84
CA TYR A 304 19.69 -25.96 -0.25
C TYR A 304 19.48 -24.56 0.30
N GLU A 305 20.49 -23.68 0.19
CA GLU A 305 20.52 -22.34 0.80
C GLU A 305 20.71 -21.25 -0.25
N PRO A 306 19.69 -20.95 -1.10
CA PRO A 306 19.77 -19.88 -2.07
C PRO A 306 19.54 -18.51 -1.42
N GLU A 307 19.77 -17.45 -2.18
CA GLU A 307 19.25 -16.14 -1.86
C GLU A 307 17.73 -16.12 -2.10
N TRP A 308 16.97 -15.52 -1.17
CA TRP A 308 15.52 -15.32 -1.28
C TRP A 308 15.24 -13.84 -1.55
N LEU A 309 14.91 -13.49 -2.80
CA LEU A 309 14.61 -12.13 -3.21
C LEU A 309 13.11 -11.89 -3.19
N VAL A 310 12.63 -11.09 -2.24
CA VAL A 310 11.23 -10.67 -2.14
C VAL A 310 10.97 -9.58 -3.19
N ALA A 311 10.02 -9.85 -4.09
CA ALA A 311 9.75 -9.01 -5.26
C ALA A 311 8.57 -8.07 -5.02
N ALA A 312 8.66 -7.18 -4.01
CA ALA A 312 7.59 -6.26 -3.60
C ALA A 312 6.23 -6.98 -3.39
N ALA A 313 6.31 -8.22 -2.90
CA ALA A 313 5.16 -9.10 -2.71
C ALA A 313 4.41 -8.70 -1.44
N THR A 314 3.13 -8.40 -1.59
CA THR A 314 2.27 -7.91 -0.51
C THR A 314 2.29 -8.84 0.70
N LEU A 315 2.53 -8.29 1.90
CA LEU A 315 2.64 -8.96 3.19
C LEU A 315 3.89 -9.85 3.36
N THR A 316 4.45 -10.45 2.30
CA THR A 316 5.71 -11.21 2.37
C THR A 316 6.85 -10.32 2.86
N ASP A 317 6.78 -9.03 2.56
CA ASP A 317 7.69 -7.98 2.98
C ASP A 317 7.30 -7.36 4.34
N THR A 318 6.79 -8.16 5.28
CA THR A 318 6.48 -7.76 6.65
C THR A 318 7.28 -8.56 7.69
N ASN A 319 7.53 -7.94 8.85
CA ASN A 319 8.23 -8.62 9.95
C ASN A 319 7.41 -9.77 10.53
N ALA A 320 6.09 -9.60 10.62
CA ALA A 320 5.19 -10.61 11.18
C ALA A 320 5.24 -11.92 10.38
N PHE A 321 5.23 -11.85 9.04
CA PHE A 321 5.38 -13.02 8.19
C PHE A 321 6.82 -13.54 8.17
N GLY A 322 7.82 -12.66 8.02
CA GLY A 322 9.24 -13.05 8.00
C GLY A 322 9.67 -13.87 9.23
N ARG A 323 9.11 -13.58 10.42
CA ARG A 323 9.33 -14.37 11.64
C ARG A 323 8.75 -15.78 11.58
N GLY A 324 7.75 -16.01 10.76
CA GLY A 324 7.12 -17.33 10.57
C GLY A 324 7.86 -18.25 9.60
N TYR A 325 8.80 -17.74 8.82
CA TYR A 325 9.56 -18.52 7.87
C TYR A 325 10.75 -19.22 8.53
N ASP A 326 11.37 -20.19 7.84
CA ASP A 326 12.59 -20.85 8.35
C ASP A 326 13.72 -19.83 8.49
N GLN A 327 14.17 -19.56 9.72
CA GLN A 327 15.11 -18.47 9.99
C GLN A 327 16.53 -18.75 9.48
N ALA A 328 16.92 -20.02 9.29
CA ALA A 328 18.20 -20.35 8.66
C ALA A 328 18.18 -19.96 7.18
N GLN A 329 17.07 -20.17 6.50
CA GLN A 329 16.85 -19.77 5.12
C GLN A 329 16.64 -18.25 5.00
N TRP A 330 15.81 -17.69 5.90
CA TRP A 330 15.46 -16.29 5.85
C TRP A 330 16.63 -15.35 6.16
N ALA A 331 17.70 -15.88 6.80
CA ALA A 331 18.99 -15.21 6.92
C ALA A 331 19.62 -14.81 5.57
N HIS A 332 19.17 -15.39 4.46
CA HIS A 332 19.59 -15.11 3.09
C HIS A 332 18.52 -14.27 2.33
N ALA A 333 17.53 -13.72 3.04
CA ALA A 333 16.42 -12.98 2.42
C ALA A 333 16.71 -11.49 2.34
N PHE A 334 16.40 -10.94 1.20
CA PHE A 334 16.43 -9.50 0.92
C PHE A 334 15.43 -9.19 -0.20
N GLY A 335 15.23 -7.92 -0.49
CA GLY A 335 14.34 -7.58 -1.61
C GLY A 335 14.06 -6.11 -1.75
N VAL A 336 13.08 -5.87 -2.59
CA VAL A 336 12.49 -4.57 -2.87
C VAL A 336 11.10 -4.54 -2.25
N THR A 337 10.73 -3.41 -1.65
CA THR A 337 9.40 -3.21 -1.07
C THR A 337 8.88 -1.80 -1.35
N SER A 338 7.58 -1.68 -1.57
CA SER A 338 6.86 -0.40 -1.60
C SER A 338 6.58 0.14 -0.18
N LEU A 339 6.72 -0.69 0.85
CA LEU A 339 6.57 -0.25 2.24
C LEU A 339 7.70 0.70 2.64
N ALA A 340 7.40 1.67 3.48
CA ALA A 340 8.39 2.57 4.07
C ALA A 340 8.89 2.07 5.42
N VAL A 341 10.03 2.61 5.88
CA VAL A 341 10.51 2.37 7.24
C VAL A 341 9.49 2.89 8.23
N ARG A 342 9.07 2.04 9.15
CA ARG A 342 8.13 2.44 10.19
C ARG A 342 8.76 3.40 11.18
N VAL A 343 7.96 4.35 11.65
CA VAL A 343 8.26 5.12 12.85
C VAL A 343 7.48 4.49 14.00
N ASN A 344 8.02 4.57 15.21
CA ASN A 344 7.34 4.10 16.41
C ASN A 344 5.88 4.64 16.44
N PRO A 345 4.87 3.78 16.42
CA PRO A 345 3.47 4.17 16.33
C PRO A 345 2.95 4.91 17.59
N ASP A 346 3.74 4.97 18.68
CA ASP A 346 3.41 5.72 19.86
C ASP A 346 3.83 7.20 19.79
N VAL A 347 4.50 7.63 18.73
CA VAL A 347 4.94 9.02 18.55
C VAL A 347 4.36 9.70 17.31
N VAL A 348 3.93 8.95 16.28
CA VAL A 348 3.38 9.49 15.03
C VAL A 348 2.41 8.51 14.37
N GLY A 349 1.61 8.99 13.45
CA GLY A 349 0.68 8.20 12.62
C GLY A 349 -0.78 8.32 13.04
N SER A 350 -1.64 7.53 12.37
CA SER A 350 -3.10 7.60 12.51
C SER A 350 -3.58 7.42 13.96
N LYS A 351 -2.95 6.54 14.73
CA LYS A 351 -3.24 6.33 16.15
C LYS A 351 -3.05 7.63 16.98
N ILE A 352 -1.93 8.32 16.75
CA ILE A 352 -1.62 9.57 17.47
C ILE A 352 -2.52 10.70 17.01
N LEU A 353 -2.78 10.81 15.70
CA LEU A 353 -3.69 11.79 15.13
C LEU A 353 -5.11 11.65 15.70
N TYR A 354 -5.61 10.41 15.78
CA TYR A 354 -6.92 10.12 16.36
C TYR A 354 -6.99 10.56 17.82
N LYS A 355 -5.99 10.17 18.62
CA LYS A 355 -5.92 10.53 20.05
C LYS A 355 -5.78 12.03 20.25
N TRP A 356 -4.97 12.69 19.45
CA TRP A 356 -4.82 14.14 19.47
C TRP A 356 -6.16 14.86 19.20
N PHE A 357 -6.91 14.37 18.20
CA PHE A 357 -8.19 14.98 17.81
C PHE A 357 -9.32 14.70 18.80
N THR A 358 -9.45 13.44 19.26
CA THR A 358 -10.59 13.00 20.07
C THR A 358 -10.35 13.03 21.58
N GLY A 359 -9.09 13.09 22.02
CA GLY A 359 -8.69 12.88 23.42
C GLY A 359 -8.76 11.43 23.88
N GLN A 360 -9.07 10.48 22.99
CA GLN A 360 -9.25 9.05 23.31
C GLN A 360 -8.42 8.18 22.35
N ASP A 361 -8.10 6.98 22.78
CA ASP A 361 -7.48 5.99 21.89
C ASP A 361 -8.50 5.51 20.83
N ALA A 362 -8.01 5.22 19.64
CA ALA A 362 -8.85 4.69 18.56
C ALA A 362 -9.42 3.32 18.95
N PRO A 363 -10.71 3.04 18.69
CA PRO A 363 -11.30 1.71 18.90
C PRO A 363 -10.61 0.58 18.09
N ALA A 364 -10.08 0.90 16.90
CA ALA A 364 -9.28 0.01 16.05
C ALA A 364 -7.93 0.65 15.71
N PRO A 365 -6.96 0.67 16.66
CA PRO A 365 -5.69 1.38 16.45
C PRO A 365 -4.75 0.67 15.48
N LEU A 366 -4.88 -0.64 15.27
CA LEU A 366 -4.03 -1.41 14.37
C LEU A 366 -4.61 -1.44 12.95
N GLY A 367 -5.92 -1.40 12.79
CA GLY A 367 -6.59 -1.26 11.49
C GLY A 367 -6.51 0.15 10.91
N ALA A 368 -6.45 1.18 11.76
CA ALA A 368 -6.44 2.57 11.33
C ALA A 368 -5.39 2.89 10.24
N PRO A 369 -4.13 2.43 10.30
CA PRO A 369 -3.16 2.64 9.23
C PRO A 369 -3.53 1.98 7.89
N VAL A 370 -4.42 1.00 7.89
CA VAL A 370 -4.85 0.27 6.68
C VAL A 370 -5.96 1.02 5.95
N PHE A 371 -7.00 1.47 6.66
CA PHE A 371 -8.15 2.13 6.01
C PHE A 371 -8.01 3.66 5.89
N MET A 372 -7.26 4.31 6.78
CA MET A 372 -7.11 5.77 6.78
C MET A 372 -6.54 6.35 5.47
N PRO A 373 -5.55 5.74 4.79
CA PRO A 373 -5.02 6.30 3.55
C PRO A 373 -6.08 6.49 2.46
N GLY A 374 -7.03 5.56 2.31
CA GLY A 374 -8.12 5.68 1.35
C GLY A 374 -9.04 6.87 1.64
N PHE A 375 -9.39 7.06 2.91
CA PHE A 375 -10.15 8.24 3.33
C PHE A 375 -9.35 9.53 3.17
N SER A 376 -8.04 9.52 3.50
CA SER A 376 -7.17 10.68 3.34
C SER A 376 -7.10 11.14 1.87
N LEU A 377 -6.94 10.21 0.93
CA LEU A 377 -6.99 10.51 -0.50
C LEU A 377 -8.35 11.11 -0.90
N LEU A 378 -9.44 10.47 -0.47
CA LEU A 378 -10.79 10.95 -0.79
C LEU A 378 -11.02 12.38 -0.26
N PHE A 379 -10.70 12.65 1.00
CA PHE A 379 -10.94 13.97 1.60
C PHE A 379 -10.01 15.05 1.05
N ALA A 380 -8.75 14.71 0.75
CA ALA A 380 -7.85 15.61 0.03
C ALA A 380 -8.42 15.98 -1.35
N ALA A 381 -8.97 14.99 -2.06
CA ALA A 381 -9.60 15.22 -3.36
C ALA A 381 -10.90 16.00 -3.25
N LEU A 382 -11.78 15.71 -2.28
CA LEU A 382 -13.01 16.49 -2.04
C LEU A 382 -12.70 17.95 -1.77
N GLN A 383 -11.70 18.22 -0.93
CA GLN A 383 -11.26 19.60 -0.65
C GLN A 383 -10.67 20.26 -1.89
N GLY A 384 -9.81 19.57 -2.62
CA GLY A 384 -9.07 20.15 -3.74
C GLY A 384 -9.90 20.36 -5.00
N THR A 385 -10.95 19.57 -5.18
CA THR A 385 -11.88 19.67 -6.32
C THR A 385 -12.66 20.99 -6.33
N GLY A 386 -12.96 21.53 -5.17
CA GLY A 386 -13.78 22.74 -5.09
C GLY A 386 -15.28 22.45 -4.95
N PRO A 387 -16.13 23.51 -5.04
CA PRO A 387 -17.56 23.41 -4.74
C PRO A 387 -18.34 22.58 -5.76
N THR A 388 -17.91 22.53 -7.02
CA THR A 388 -18.60 21.78 -8.10
C THR A 388 -18.07 20.35 -8.14
N LEU A 389 -18.63 19.49 -7.30
CA LEU A 389 -18.19 18.12 -7.12
C LEU A 389 -18.89 17.16 -8.08
N THR A 390 -18.12 16.54 -8.98
CA THR A 390 -18.53 15.45 -9.87
C THR A 390 -17.43 14.39 -9.89
N PRO A 391 -17.68 13.13 -10.32
CA PRO A 391 -16.61 12.14 -10.51
C PRO A 391 -15.48 12.67 -11.42
N GLN A 392 -15.83 13.39 -12.49
CA GLN A 392 -14.83 13.95 -13.41
C GLN A 392 -13.95 15.00 -12.73
N THR A 393 -14.54 15.99 -12.03
CA THR A 393 -13.77 17.06 -11.37
C THR A 393 -12.93 16.50 -10.22
N LEU A 394 -13.42 15.46 -9.53
CA LEU A 394 -12.65 14.75 -8.51
C LEU A 394 -11.44 14.04 -9.14
N GLY A 395 -11.66 13.28 -10.21
CA GLY A 395 -10.60 12.57 -10.93
C GLY A 395 -9.55 13.51 -11.52
N ASP A 396 -10.00 14.63 -12.12
CA ASP A 396 -9.09 15.66 -12.63
C ASP A 396 -8.21 16.23 -11.52
N PHE A 397 -8.75 16.44 -10.31
CA PHE A 397 -7.94 16.87 -9.18
C PHE A 397 -7.00 15.77 -8.68
N ILE A 398 -7.47 14.52 -8.51
CA ILE A 398 -6.61 13.40 -8.09
C ILE A 398 -5.38 13.30 -8.99
N LYS A 399 -5.53 13.44 -10.30
CA LYS A 399 -4.41 13.43 -11.27
C LYS A 399 -3.36 14.53 -11.06
N THR A 400 -3.63 15.52 -10.21
CA THR A 400 -2.65 16.56 -9.82
C THR A 400 -1.95 16.29 -8.51
N ILE A 401 -2.42 15.28 -7.74
CA ILE A 401 -1.87 14.98 -6.40
C ILE A 401 -0.49 14.37 -6.55
N LYS A 402 0.42 14.88 -5.75
CA LYS A 402 1.73 14.27 -5.45
C LYS A 402 2.17 14.64 -4.05
N THR A 403 2.84 13.71 -3.37
CA THR A 403 3.37 13.93 -2.02
C THR A 403 4.79 14.47 -2.05
N THR A 404 5.30 14.85 -0.90
CA THR A 404 6.72 15.16 -0.71
C THR A 404 7.49 13.85 -0.49
N PRO A 405 8.66 13.64 -1.14
CA PRO A 405 9.49 12.46 -0.88
C PRO A 405 9.90 12.37 0.59
N ALA A 406 9.79 11.16 1.16
CA ALA A 406 10.13 10.87 2.55
C ALA A 406 10.76 9.47 2.67
N MET A 407 11.47 9.20 3.76
CA MET A 407 11.98 7.86 4.08
C MET A 407 10.94 7.02 4.83
N THR A 408 10.07 7.70 5.60
CA THR A 408 9.06 7.06 6.46
C THR A 408 7.69 6.94 5.83
N ALA A 409 7.55 7.34 4.56
CA ALA A 409 6.32 7.16 3.78
C ALA A 409 6.66 6.97 2.30
N SER A 410 5.81 6.25 1.58
CA SER A 410 5.92 6.09 0.14
C SER A 410 5.62 7.41 -0.57
N TYR A 411 6.33 7.67 -1.65
CA TYR A 411 6.00 8.78 -2.54
C TYR A 411 4.76 8.40 -3.36
N LEU A 412 3.76 9.25 -3.28
CA LEU A 412 2.49 9.06 -3.98
C LEU A 412 2.33 10.12 -5.05
N SER A 413 1.99 9.70 -6.27
CA SER A 413 1.50 10.62 -7.29
C SER A 413 0.45 9.97 -8.20
N TYR A 414 -0.29 10.81 -8.93
CA TYR A 414 -1.34 10.35 -9.84
C TYR A 414 -1.28 11.14 -11.15
N GLY A 415 -1.83 10.57 -12.22
CA GLY A 415 -1.86 11.20 -13.55
C GLY A 415 -0.51 11.19 -14.24
N TYR A 416 -0.19 12.25 -14.95
CA TYR A 416 1.08 12.41 -15.66
C TYR A 416 2.06 13.27 -14.85
N GLN A 417 2.93 12.64 -14.06
CA GLN A 417 3.98 13.34 -13.29
C GLN A 417 5.40 13.14 -13.89
N GLY A 418 5.50 12.47 -15.04
CA GLY A 418 6.78 12.19 -15.70
C GLY A 418 7.57 11.02 -15.11
N ILE A 419 6.92 10.20 -14.30
CA ILE A 419 7.50 9.00 -13.68
C ILE A 419 7.18 7.78 -14.54
N TRP A 420 5.94 7.64 -14.98
CA TRP A 420 5.44 6.59 -15.83
C TRP A 420 5.09 7.10 -17.23
N ASP A 421 5.18 6.24 -18.24
CA ASP A 421 4.89 6.59 -19.64
C ASP A 421 3.38 6.80 -19.89
N GLU A 422 2.53 6.26 -19.01
CA GLU A 422 1.07 6.34 -19.08
C GLU A 422 0.52 7.10 -17.87
N ALA A 423 -0.76 7.50 -17.95
CA ALA A 423 -1.45 8.11 -16.80
C ALA A 423 -1.52 7.12 -15.64
N ASP A 424 -1.12 7.57 -14.47
CA ASP A 424 -1.11 6.75 -13.27
C ASP A 424 -2.40 6.90 -12.45
N TYR A 425 -2.95 5.76 -12.03
CA TYR A 425 -4.14 5.63 -11.18
C TYR A 425 -3.80 4.95 -9.85
N ASN A 426 -2.52 4.59 -9.65
CA ASN A 426 -1.97 3.89 -8.51
C ASN A 426 -1.05 4.84 -7.75
N GLY A 427 -1.20 4.93 -6.44
CA GLY A 427 -0.53 6.00 -5.70
C GLY A 427 0.97 5.83 -5.56
N VAL A 428 1.45 4.63 -5.22
CA VAL A 428 2.87 4.44 -4.86
C VAL A 428 3.76 4.31 -6.08
N ASP A 429 4.71 5.25 -6.22
CA ASP A 429 5.64 5.33 -7.35
C ASP A 429 7.06 4.90 -7.03
N ASP A 430 7.44 4.81 -5.76
CA ASP A 430 8.79 4.52 -5.34
C ASP A 430 8.90 3.22 -4.54
N ALA A 431 10.12 2.74 -4.39
CA ALA A 431 10.41 1.56 -3.60
C ALA A 431 11.75 1.70 -2.88
N THR A 432 12.00 0.83 -1.92
CA THR A 432 13.25 0.76 -1.15
C THR A 432 13.79 -0.65 -1.06
N VAL A 433 15.04 -0.79 -0.61
CA VAL A 433 15.72 -2.07 -0.42
C VAL A 433 15.72 -2.46 1.04
N PHE A 434 15.48 -3.72 1.30
CA PHE A 434 15.64 -4.29 2.64
C PHE A 434 16.35 -5.64 2.61
N TRP A 435 16.81 -6.07 3.77
CA TRP A 435 17.31 -7.42 4.04
C TRP A 435 16.86 -7.88 5.43
N TRP A 436 16.82 -9.18 5.66
CA TRP A 436 16.38 -9.76 6.92
C TRP A 436 17.50 -9.90 7.93
N ASP A 437 17.38 -9.24 9.07
CA ASP A 437 18.32 -9.39 10.19
C ASP A 437 17.73 -10.34 11.25
N THR A 438 18.24 -11.57 11.28
CA THR A 438 17.80 -12.60 12.22
C THR A 438 18.12 -12.28 13.68
N ALA A 439 19.02 -11.34 13.95
CA ALA A 439 19.44 -10.95 15.30
C ALA A 439 18.74 -9.68 15.81
N ALA A 440 18.18 -8.87 14.91
CA ALA A 440 17.48 -7.64 15.30
C ALA A 440 16.22 -7.97 16.12
N THR A 441 15.93 -7.15 17.12
CA THR A 441 14.78 -7.30 18.00
C THR A 441 13.93 -6.04 18.00
N GLY A 442 12.62 -6.18 18.13
CA GLY A 442 11.67 -5.07 18.17
C GLY A 442 10.26 -5.50 17.81
N PRO A 443 9.30 -4.56 17.71
CA PRO A 443 7.91 -4.85 17.37
C PRO A 443 7.70 -5.15 15.88
N ASP A 444 6.83 -6.11 15.57
CA ASP A 444 6.30 -6.31 14.22
C ASP A 444 5.21 -5.27 13.88
N GLU A 445 4.49 -5.46 12.78
CA GLU A 445 3.42 -4.57 12.31
C GLU A 445 2.24 -4.49 13.29
N ASN A 446 2.05 -5.53 14.13
CA ASN A 446 1.02 -5.59 15.17
C ASN A 446 1.52 -5.12 16.55
N GLY A 447 2.76 -4.60 16.63
CA GLY A 447 3.38 -4.21 17.89
C GLY A 447 3.84 -5.39 18.77
N ARG A 448 3.92 -6.62 18.22
CA ARG A 448 4.39 -7.80 18.96
C ARG A 448 5.92 -7.83 18.96
N GLU A 449 6.48 -7.78 20.17
CA GLU A 449 7.93 -7.90 20.34
C GLU A 449 8.44 -9.26 19.87
N GLY A 450 9.60 -9.26 19.22
CA GLY A 450 10.23 -10.51 18.77
C GLY A 450 11.58 -10.30 18.11
N THR A 451 12.20 -11.41 17.71
CA THR A 451 13.49 -11.46 17.04
C THR A 451 13.27 -11.67 15.55
N GLY A 452 14.09 -11.03 14.73
CA GLY A 452 13.99 -10.98 13.28
C GLY A 452 13.24 -9.72 12.84
N LEU A 453 13.93 -8.84 12.11
CA LEU A 453 13.37 -7.63 11.52
C LEU A 453 13.97 -7.37 10.15
N MET A 454 13.19 -6.77 9.28
CA MET A 454 13.72 -6.15 8.07
C MET A 454 14.58 -4.95 8.43
N LYS A 455 15.74 -4.85 7.79
CA LYS A 455 16.64 -3.71 7.82
C LYS A 455 16.60 -3.01 6.48
N PHE A 456 16.22 -1.76 6.48
CA PHE A 456 16.13 -0.93 5.28
C PHE A 456 17.49 -0.26 5.03
N VAL A 457 17.98 -0.40 3.81
CA VAL A 457 19.29 0.13 3.39
C VAL A 457 19.25 1.67 3.39
N ASP A 458 20.38 2.31 3.77
CA ASP A 458 20.55 3.77 3.78
C ASP A 458 19.41 4.52 4.48
N GLY A 459 18.96 4.02 5.65
CA GLY A 459 17.88 4.61 6.41
C GLY A 459 16.49 4.47 5.77
N GLY A 460 16.34 3.58 4.78
CA GLY A 460 15.09 3.44 4.02
C GLY A 460 15.00 4.42 2.86
N LYS A 461 16.13 4.84 2.31
CA LYS A 461 16.14 5.66 1.10
C LYS A 461 15.29 5.01 0.00
N ARG A 462 14.45 5.81 -0.60
CA ARG A 462 13.50 5.38 -1.62
C ARG A 462 13.94 5.84 -3.00
N TYR A 463 13.56 5.09 -4.02
CA TYR A 463 14.00 5.32 -5.40
C TYR A 463 12.81 5.28 -6.34
N LEU A 464 12.71 6.27 -7.22
CA LEU A 464 11.83 6.25 -8.38
C LEU A 464 12.44 5.37 -9.49
N PRO A 465 11.67 4.96 -10.51
CA PRO A 465 12.21 4.29 -11.69
C PRO A 465 13.35 5.09 -12.32
N GLY A 466 14.44 4.43 -12.67
CA GLY A 466 15.65 5.05 -13.20
C GLY A 466 16.69 5.49 -12.15
N GLU A 467 16.30 5.66 -10.89
CA GLU A 467 17.17 6.19 -9.83
C GLU A 467 17.93 5.13 -9.03
N TRP A 468 17.70 3.86 -9.27
CA TRP A 468 18.30 2.77 -8.50
C TRP A 468 19.84 2.79 -8.57
N PRO A 469 20.55 2.67 -7.42
CA PRO A 469 22.01 2.65 -7.38
C PRO A 469 22.56 1.32 -7.92
N THR A 470 23.85 1.32 -8.27
CA THR A 470 24.58 0.12 -8.71
C THR A 470 25.32 -0.55 -7.55
N GLU A 471 25.44 0.11 -6.41
CA GLU A 471 26.11 -0.38 -5.21
C GLU A 471 25.21 -1.34 -4.45
N ASP A 472 25.74 -2.52 -4.14
CA ASP A 472 25.09 -3.51 -3.28
C ASP A 472 25.49 -3.21 -1.81
N LYS A 473 24.49 -2.85 -0.99
CA LYS A 473 24.64 -2.61 0.45
C LYS A 473 23.80 -3.58 1.29
N LEU A 474 23.39 -4.69 0.71
CA LEU A 474 22.67 -5.72 1.43
C LEU A 474 23.54 -6.29 2.57
N PHE A 475 22.90 -6.56 3.69
CA PHE A 475 23.53 -7.09 4.92
C PHE A 475 24.62 -6.19 5.53
N VAL A 476 24.73 -4.93 5.09
CA VAL A 476 25.58 -3.92 5.73
C VAL A 476 24.80 -3.27 6.85
N GLN A 477 25.31 -3.35 8.09
CA GLN A 477 24.64 -2.79 9.27
C GLN A 477 24.71 -1.25 9.34
N ASP A 478 25.81 -0.68 8.83
CA ASP A 478 26.03 0.76 8.86
C ASP A 478 25.00 1.49 7.96
N GLY A 479 24.26 2.42 8.56
CA GLY A 479 23.17 3.15 7.88
C GLY A 479 21.88 2.37 7.68
N ALA A 480 21.81 1.07 8.06
CA ALA A 480 20.57 0.31 7.94
C ALA A 480 19.67 0.52 9.18
N VAL A 481 18.35 0.72 8.93
CA VAL A 481 17.36 0.99 9.99
C VAL A 481 16.20 -0.01 9.88
N ALA A 482 15.73 -0.54 11.01
CA ALA A 482 14.53 -1.37 11.05
C ALA A 482 13.28 -0.56 11.38
N ILE A 483 13.37 0.29 12.39
CA ILE A 483 12.30 1.14 12.90
C ILE A 483 12.95 2.42 13.39
N TYR A 484 12.33 3.57 13.12
CA TYR A 484 12.73 4.83 13.72
C TYR A 484 12.03 5.02 15.07
N ASP A 485 12.78 5.31 16.13
CA ASP A 485 12.21 5.67 17.43
C ASP A 485 11.40 6.98 17.36
N THR A 486 11.88 7.92 16.52
CA THR A 486 11.22 9.19 16.19
C THR A 486 11.39 9.46 14.70
N ALA A 487 10.47 10.17 14.09
CA ALA A 487 10.62 10.58 12.68
C ALA A 487 11.94 11.32 12.45
N PRO A 488 12.58 11.14 11.29
CA PRO A 488 13.73 11.96 10.89
C PRO A 488 13.41 13.45 11.02
N ALA A 489 14.43 14.27 11.32
CA ALA A 489 14.22 15.70 11.58
C ALA A 489 13.55 16.44 10.42
N SER A 490 13.80 16.01 9.17
CA SER A 490 13.14 16.51 7.96
C SER A 490 11.67 16.10 7.83
N GLU A 491 11.20 15.12 8.58
CA GLU A 491 9.87 14.49 8.49
C GLU A 491 9.12 14.60 9.83
N THR A 492 9.63 15.41 10.76
CA THR A 492 8.98 15.62 12.07
C THR A 492 7.68 16.40 11.87
N PRO A 493 6.51 15.87 12.29
CA PRO A 493 5.26 16.60 12.22
C PRO A 493 5.29 17.87 13.05
N PRO A 494 4.59 18.94 12.64
CA PRO A 494 4.38 20.11 13.47
C PRO A 494 3.55 19.74 14.72
N SER A 495 3.69 20.52 15.79
CA SER A 495 2.97 20.27 17.03
C SER A 495 1.88 21.32 17.26
N TYR A 496 0.67 20.87 17.53
CA TYR A 496 -0.48 21.73 17.82
C TYR A 496 -1.17 21.29 19.12
N PRO A 497 -1.81 22.24 19.86
CA PRO A 497 -2.66 21.88 20.98
C PRO A 497 -3.79 20.94 20.53
N SER A 498 -4.12 19.96 21.38
CA SER A 498 -5.26 19.08 21.12
C SER A 498 -6.58 19.87 21.15
N PRO A 499 -7.47 19.70 20.18
CA PRO A 499 -8.80 20.32 20.25
C PRO A 499 -9.71 19.69 21.29
N ALA A 500 -9.35 18.55 21.84
CA ALA A 500 -10.09 17.87 22.90
C ALA A 500 -9.80 18.42 24.31
N GLY A 501 -8.81 19.31 24.46
CA GLY A 501 -8.47 20.00 25.75
C GLY A 501 -7.26 19.41 26.43
#